data_f9d09aedd108fa285587ec8c01967212
#
_entry.id   f9d09aedd108fa285587ec8c01967212
#
_cell.length_a   1.000
_cell.length_b   1.000
_cell.length_c   1.000
_cell.angle_alpha   90.00
_cell.angle_beta   90.00
_cell.angle_gamma   90.00
#
_symmetry.space_group_name_H-M   'P 1'
#
loop_
_entity.id
_entity.type
_entity.pdbx_description
1 polymer ?
#
loop_
_entity_poly.entity_id
_entity_poly.type
_entity_poly.pdbx_seq_one_letter_code
_entity_poly.pdbx_strand_id
1 'polypeptide(L)' 'MNQRDLHDCINDNLEKYFSDLNGESANSVLKMVSHQTESATIKFVLDKVNQNHSEAARILGINRATLKKKASLYNL' A
#
# COMPACT_ATOMS: atom_id res chain seq x y z
N MET A 1 -11.33 -6.94 -8.02
CA MET A 1 -10.39 -6.03 -8.71
C MET A 1 -9.63 -6.76 -9.81
N ASN A 2 -9.56 -6.18 -10.98
CA ASN A 2 -8.80 -6.73 -12.10
C ASN A 2 -7.31 -6.45 -11.87
N GLN A 3 -6.50 -7.50 -11.94
CA GLN A 3 -5.04 -7.41 -11.78
C GLN A 3 -4.41 -6.45 -12.80
N ARG A 4 -4.96 -6.41 -14.01
CA ARG A 4 -4.50 -5.52 -15.07
C ARG A 4 -4.69 -4.05 -14.72
N ASP A 5 -5.85 -3.72 -14.13
CA ASP A 5 -6.14 -2.34 -13.73
C ASP A 5 -5.18 -1.85 -12.65
N LEU A 6 -4.81 -2.72 -11.73
CA LEU A 6 -3.83 -2.38 -10.69
C LEU A 6 -2.44 -2.17 -11.31
N HIS A 7 -2.03 -3.03 -12.24
CA HIS A 7 -0.75 -2.87 -12.94
C HIS A 7 -0.70 -1.53 -13.69
N ASP A 8 -1.77 -1.19 -14.40
CA ASP A 8 -1.83 0.08 -15.15
C ASP A 8 -1.71 1.28 -14.22
N CYS A 9 -2.38 1.23 -13.08
CA CYS A 9 -2.32 2.29 -12.09
C CYS A 9 -0.90 2.47 -11.54
N ILE A 10 -0.22 1.37 -11.23
CA ILE A 10 1.15 1.40 -10.74
C ILE A 10 2.09 1.93 -11.83
N ASN A 11 1.92 1.48 -13.07
CA ASN A 11 2.74 1.96 -14.19
C ASN A 11 2.60 3.47 -14.38
N ASP A 12 1.38 3.99 -14.33
CA ASP A 12 1.14 5.42 -14.48
C ASP A 12 1.83 6.22 -13.37
N ASN A 13 1.74 5.74 -12.15
CA ASN A 13 2.39 6.39 -11.01
C ASN A 13 3.91 6.37 -11.12
N LEU A 14 4.46 5.25 -11.59
CA LEU A 14 5.90 5.13 -11.77
C LEU A 14 6.42 6.02 -12.88
N GLU A 15 5.67 6.13 -13.98
CA GLU A 15 6.06 7.05 -15.07
C GLU A 15 6.13 8.48 -14.56
N LYS A 16 5.16 8.89 -13.77
CA LYS A 16 5.16 10.21 -13.16
C LYS A 16 6.36 10.41 -12.24
N TYR A 17 6.63 9.41 -11.39
CA TYR A 17 7.77 9.46 -10.47
C TYR A 17 9.09 9.67 -11.24
N PHE A 18 9.32 8.87 -12.28
CA PHE A 18 10.54 8.98 -13.07
C PHE A 18 10.63 10.30 -13.83
N SER A 19 9.50 10.79 -14.31
CA SER A 19 9.42 12.11 -14.97
C SER A 19 9.80 13.25 -14.03
N ASP A 20 9.40 13.14 -12.76
CA ASP A 20 9.60 14.19 -11.77
C ASP A 20 10.99 14.17 -11.12
N LEU A 21 11.85 13.23 -11.48
CA LEU A 21 13.18 13.10 -10.88
C LEU A 21 14.14 14.23 -11.29
N ASN A 22 13.91 14.85 -12.43
CA ASN A 22 14.75 15.96 -12.91
C ASN A 22 16.25 15.62 -12.95
N GLY A 23 16.57 14.42 -13.42
CA GLY A 23 17.95 13.97 -13.54
C GLY A 23 18.52 13.30 -12.31
N GLU A 24 17.79 13.26 -11.21
CA GLU A 24 18.21 12.53 -10.02
C GLU A 24 18.06 11.03 -10.24
N SER A 25 18.88 10.25 -9.56
CA SER A 25 18.83 8.79 -9.66
C SER A 25 17.65 8.23 -8.88
N ALA A 26 16.91 7.34 -9.52
CA ALA A 26 15.85 6.59 -8.82
C ALA A 26 16.49 5.60 -7.84
N ASN A 27 15.92 5.47 -6.66
CA ASN A 27 16.37 4.47 -5.68
C ASN A 27 15.21 4.01 -4.80
N SER A 28 15.38 2.83 -4.24
CA SER A 28 14.37 2.25 -3.32
C SER A 28 12.96 2.24 -3.88
N VAL A 29 12.83 2.08 -5.19
CA VAL A 29 11.54 2.15 -5.89
C VAL A 29 10.58 1.07 -5.39
N LEU A 30 11.07 -0.16 -5.23
CA LEU A 30 10.21 -1.25 -4.77
C LEU A 30 9.67 -0.98 -3.37
N LYS A 31 10.51 -0.49 -2.46
CA LYS A 31 10.10 -0.14 -1.11
C LYS A 31 9.04 0.96 -1.12
N MET A 32 9.24 1.98 -1.95
CA MET A 32 8.31 3.09 -2.09
C MET A 32 6.93 2.59 -2.56
N VAL A 33 6.89 1.81 -3.63
CA VAL A 33 5.63 1.29 -4.17
C VAL A 33 4.97 0.35 -3.18
N SER A 34 5.73 -0.53 -2.54
CA SER A 34 5.19 -1.47 -1.56
C SER A 34 4.57 -0.74 -0.37
N HIS A 35 5.22 0.31 0.13
CA HIS A 35 4.68 1.12 1.22
C HIS A 35 3.36 1.79 0.83
N GLN A 36 3.32 2.40 -0.34
CA GLN A 36 2.11 3.09 -0.81
C GLN A 36 0.95 2.12 -0.98
N THR A 37 1.21 1.00 -1.63
CA THR A 37 0.18 -0.02 -1.89
C THR A 37 -0.31 -0.63 -0.59
N GLU A 38 0.60 -0.95 0.31
CA GLU A 38 0.27 -1.59 1.58
C GLU A 38 -0.52 -0.66 2.49
N SER A 39 -0.06 0.59 2.64
CA SER A 39 -0.76 1.54 3.52
C SER A 39 -2.16 1.86 3.00
N ALA A 40 -2.31 2.04 1.70
CA ALA A 40 -3.62 2.31 1.09
C ALA A 40 -4.57 1.12 1.27
N THR A 41 -4.05 -0.10 1.07
CA THR A 41 -4.85 -1.31 1.20
C THR A 41 -5.31 -1.52 2.63
N ILE A 42 -4.39 -1.37 3.59
CA ILE A 42 -4.72 -1.55 5.01
C ILE A 42 -5.74 -0.50 5.45
N LYS A 43 -5.52 0.76 5.07
CA LYS A 43 -6.45 1.83 5.42
C LYS A 43 -7.85 1.55 4.90
N PHE A 44 -7.93 1.14 3.63
CA PHE A 44 -9.23 0.85 3.01
C PHE A 44 -9.97 -0.27 3.77
N VAL A 45 -9.26 -1.36 4.06
CA VAL A 45 -9.89 -2.49 4.75
C VAL A 45 -10.29 -2.14 6.17
N LEU A 46 -9.44 -1.43 6.91
CA LEU A 46 -9.77 -0.98 8.27
C LEU A 46 -11.04 -0.12 8.28
N ASP A 47 -11.14 0.82 7.35
CA ASP A 47 -12.32 1.68 7.23
C ASP A 47 -13.57 0.85 6.87
N LYS A 48 -13.39 -0.15 6.01
CA LYS A 48 -14.49 -1.01 5.55
C LYS A 48 -15.10 -1.83 6.70
N VAL A 49 -14.28 -2.22 7.68
CA VAL A 49 -14.73 -3.04 8.82
C VAL A 49 -14.83 -2.25 10.12
N ASN A 50 -14.95 -0.94 10.01
CA ASN A 50 -15.13 -0.04 11.16
C ASN A 50 -14.06 -0.24 12.24
N GLN A 51 -12.79 -0.36 11.81
CA GLN A 51 -11.64 -0.49 12.69
C GLN A 51 -11.61 -1.79 13.50
N ASN A 52 -12.35 -2.80 13.07
CA ASN A 52 -12.28 -4.12 13.69
C ASN A 52 -11.02 -4.83 13.20
N HIS A 53 -9.96 -4.83 14.03
CA HIS A 53 -8.65 -5.34 13.63
C HIS A 53 -8.64 -6.85 13.35
N SER A 54 -9.42 -7.61 14.09
CA SER A 54 -9.51 -9.07 13.86
C SER A 54 -10.09 -9.38 12.48
N GLU A 55 -11.16 -8.69 12.13
CA GLU A 55 -11.80 -8.87 10.82
C GLU A 55 -10.92 -8.35 9.70
N ALA A 56 -10.27 -7.20 9.91
CA ALA A 56 -9.36 -6.65 8.91
C ALA A 56 -8.18 -7.60 8.64
N ALA A 57 -7.58 -8.16 9.69
CA ALA A 57 -6.48 -9.10 9.54
C ALA A 57 -6.91 -10.34 8.74
N ARG A 58 -8.11 -10.85 9.00
CA ARG A 58 -8.67 -11.98 8.27
C ARG A 58 -8.80 -11.65 6.77
N ILE A 59 -9.36 -10.49 6.45
CA ILE A 59 -9.55 -10.07 5.06
C ILE A 59 -8.21 -9.84 4.37
N LEU A 60 -7.26 -9.22 5.06
CA LEU A 60 -5.94 -8.93 4.52
C LEU A 60 -5.05 -10.16 4.40
N GLY A 61 -5.40 -11.25 5.08
CA GLY A 61 -4.59 -12.47 5.03
C GLY A 61 -3.32 -12.41 5.87
N ILE A 62 -3.32 -11.61 6.93
CA ILE A 62 -2.20 -11.47 7.86
C ILE A 62 -2.70 -11.69 9.30
N ASN A 63 -1.78 -11.93 10.23
CA ASN A 63 -2.21 -12.06 11.61
C ASN A 63 -2.40 -10.67 12.25
N ARG A 64 -3.14 -10.66 13.36
CA ARG A 64 -3.51 -9.40 14.02
C ARG A 64 -2.30 -8.62 14.53
N ALA A 65 -1.26 -9.31 15.01
CA ALA A 65 -0.05 -8.65 15.50
C ALA A 65 0.68 -7.93 14.36
N THR A 66 0.78 -8.58 13.19
CA THR A 66 1.37 -7.98 12.00
C THR A 66 0.58 -6.75 11.56
N LEU A 67 -0.75 -6.87 11.55
CA LEU A 67 -1.60 -5.73 11.19
C LEU A 67 -1.36 -4.55 12.13
N LYS A 68 -1.28 -4.81 13.44
CA LYS A 68 -1.05 -3.75 14.41
C LYS A 68 0.28 -3.05 14.18
N LYS A 69 1.34 -3.80 13.90
CA LYS A 69 2.66 -3.23 13.59
C LYS A 69 2.61 -2.36 12.34
N LYS A 70 1.98 -2.84 11.28
CA LYS A 70 1.88 -2.11 10.02
C LYS A 70 1.03 -0.86 10.15
N ALA A 71 -0.09 -0.96 10.85
CA ALA A 71 -0.96 0.20 11.10
C ALA A 71 -0.20 1.28 11.88
N SER A 72 0.60 0.89 12.85
CA SER A 72 1.44 1.82 13.61
C SER A 72 2.51 2.46 12.71
N LEU A 73 3.16 1.65 11.87
CA LEU A 73 4.18 2.11 10.93
C LEU A 73 3.64 3.18 9.98
N TYR A 74 2.42 3.00 9.51
CA TYR A 74 1.79 3.92 8.54
C TYR A 74 0.91 4.98 9.19
N ASN A 75 0.85 5.05 10.50
CA ASN A 75 0.02 6.00 11.25
C ASN A 75 -1.48 5.87 10.93
N LEU A 76 -1.93 4.66 10.89
CA LEU A 76 -3.35 4.36 10.59
C LEU A 76 -4.16 4.07 11.85
#